data_80ea5be7276282877d80c232a289af36
#
_entry.id   80ea5be7276282877d80c232a289af36
#
_cell.length_a   1.000
_cell.length_b   1.000
_cell.length_c   1.000
_cell.angle_alpha   90.00
_cell.angle_beta   90.00
_cell.angle_gamma   90.00
#
_symmetry.space_group_name_H-M   'P 1'
#
loop_
_entity.id
_entity.type
_entity.pdbx_description
1 polymer ?
#
loop_
_entity_poly.entity_id
_entity_poly.type
_entity_poly.pdbx_seq_one_letter_code
_entity_poly.pdbx_strand_id
1 'polypeptide(L)'
;MATLLDVRGLSVNYGGLAALRDVSIHVDEGEVVCVVGPNGAGKSSLLNAIAGGIAPKFGSATFAGKELFGMRPEHIARLGMSLIPEGRQVFSTLSVEENLRLGAFMRGGSAEIERRLARVMTHFPKLKERRKYPAGTLSGGEQQMLAIGRALMTQPRLIMVDEPSLGLAPMIVDQVYEILRDLRRDDGLTLLINEQSSKRVLKYADRIYVLRGGIVRLEDSAERLQDGAAILNAYFGFGHAAANAGVPA
;
A
#
# COMPACT_ATOMS: atom_id res chain seq x y z
N MET A 1 13.56 15.06 -2.73
CA MET A 1 12.51 14.54 -3.63
C MET A 1 11.26 15.36 -3.41
N ALA A 2 10.34 15.43 -4.36
CA ALA A 2 9.09 16.17 -4.17
C ALA A 2 8.06 15.28 -3.47
N THR A 3 7.34 15.79 -2.49
CA THR A 3 6.30 15.04 -1.79
C THR A 3 5.12 14.79 -2.73
N LEU A 4 4.81 13.52 -2.97
CA LEU A 4 3.72 13.08 -3.83
C LEU A 4 2.40 12.95 -3.06
N LEU A 5 2.44 12.33 -1.87
CA LEU A 5 1.31 12.19 -0.95
C LEU A 5 1.66 12.83 0.39
N ASP A 6 0.79 13.71 0.89
CA ASP A 6 0.94 14.35 2.20
C ASP A 6 -0.39 14.23 2.97
N VAL A 7 -0.36 13.54 4.09
CA VAL A 7 -1.52 13.31 4.98
C VAL A 7 -1.23 13.97 6.32
N ARG A 8 -2.14 14.82 6.78
CA ARG A 8 -1.97 15.59 8.03
C ARG A 8 -3.15 15.47 8.95
N GLY A 9 -2.90 15.10 10.19
CA GLY A 9 -3.89 15.09 11.26
C GLY A 9 -5.09 14.17 11.02
N LEU A 10 -4.91 13.12 10.20
CA LEU A 10 -5.99 12.23 9.78
C LEU A 10 -6.61 11.50 10.96
N SER A 11 -7.91 11.69 11.12
CA SER A 11 -8.71 10.98 12.13
C SER A 11 -9.92 10.31 11.48
N VAL A 12 -10.09 9.01 11.76
CA VAL A 12 -11.15 8.17 11.19
C VAL A 12 -11.87 7.44 12.30
N ASN A 13 -13.22 7.47 12.25
CA ASN A 13 -14.07 6.77 13.20
C ASN A 13 -15.02 5.81 12.47
N TYR A 14 -15.27 4.65 13.07
CA TYR A 14 -16.36 3.74 12.73
C TYR A 14 -17.38 3.78 13.87
N GLY A 15 -18.47 4.55 13.67
CA GLY A 15 -19.39 4.84 14.77
C GLY A 15 -18.68 5.50 15.94
N GLY A 16 -18.72 4.87 17.12
CA GLY A 16 -18.03 5.34 18.34
C GLY A 16 -16.57 4.96 18.45
N LEU A 17 -16.05 4.08 17.58
CA LEU A 17 -14.66 3.59 17.65
C LEU A 17 -13.74 4.44 16.78
N ALA A 18 -12.73 5.05 17.38
CA ALA A 18 -11.69 5.77 16.67
C ALA A 18 -10.65 4.76 16.12
N ALA A 19 -10.61 4.62 14.80
CA ALA A 19 -9.64 3.78 14.11
C ALA A 19 -8.32 4.49 13.86
N LEU A 20 -8.35 5.81 13.60
CA LEU A 20 -7.18 6.68 13.46
C LEU A 20 -7.37 7.95 14.28
N ARG A 21 -6.26 8.45 14.85
CA ARG A 21 -6.22 9.64 15.69
C ARG A 21 -5.00 10.46 15.33
N ASP A 22 -5.21 11.61 14.69
CA ASP A 22 -4.14 12.57 14.37
C ASP A 22 -2.94 11.95 13.65
N VAL A 23 -3.22 11.09 12.65
CA VAL A 23 -2.20 10.40 11.87
C VAL A 23 -1.67 11.32 10.78
N SER A 24 -0.34 11.52 10.77
CA SER A 24 0.35 12.25 9.70
C SER A 24 1.42 11.36 9.09
N ILE A 25 1.43 11.25 7.76
CA ILE A 25 2.43 10.54 6.98
C ILE A 25 2.68 11.27 5.67
N HIS A 26 3.85 11.11 5.08
CA HIS A 26 4.12 11.57 3.74
C HIS A 26 4.86 10.52 2.91
N VAL A 27 4.74 10.62 1.59
CA VAL A 27 5.40 9.75 0.62
C VAL A 27 5.97 10.63 -0.48
N ASP A 28 7.27 10.54 -0.69
CA ASP A 28 7.95 11.25 -1.76
C ASP A 28 7.88 10.50 -3.10
N GLU A 29 8.04 11.20 -4.22
CA GLU A 29 7.99 10.58 -5.55
C GLU A 29 9.11 9.56 -5.73
N GLY A 30 8.76 8.32 -6.15
CA GLY A 30 9.69 7.20 -6.29
C GLY A 30 10.11 6.53 -4.97
N GLU A 31 9.51 6.92 -3.83
CA GLU A 31 9.78 6.34 -2.52
C GLU A 31 8.96 5.06 -2.28
N VAL A 32 9.51 4.13 -1.51
CA VAL A 32 8.79 3.00 -0.93
C VAL A 32 8.59 3.25 0.56
N VAL A 33 7.38 3.62 0.93
CA VAL A 33 6.99 3.82 2.33
C VAL A 33 6.22 2.61 2.83
N CYS A 34 6.60 2.10 4.00
CA CYS A 34 5.89 1.02 4.66
C CYS A 34 5.23 1.50 5.97
N VAL A 35 3.96 1.14 6.16
CA VAL A 35 3.25 1.31 7.43
C VAL A 35 3.14 -0.06 8.09
N VAL A 36 3.79 -0.23 9.23
CA VAL A 36 3.77 -1.48 10.00
C VAL A 36 2.99 -1.33 11.29
N GLY A 37 2.38 -2.40 11.74
CA GLY A 37 1.64 -2.42 13.00
C GLY A 37 0.80 -3.68 13.15
N PRO A 38 0.35 -3.99 14.38
CA PRO A 38 -0.50 -5.14 14.64
C PRO A 38 -1.86 -5.05 13.92
N ASN A 39 -2.59 -6.18 13.91
CA ASN A 39 -3.97 -6.18 13.44
C ASN A 39 -4.81 -5.23 14.29
N GLY A 40 -5.70 -4.48 13.64
CA GLY A 40 -6.49 -3.45 14.30
C GLY A 40 -5.74 -2.14 14.61
N ALA A 41 -4.48 -1.98 14.17
CA ALA A 41 -3.73 -0.73 14.36
C ALA A 41 -4.28 0.47 13.57
N GLY A 42 -5.13 0.24 12.56
CA GLY A 42 -5.69 1.27 11.68
C GLY A 42 -5.08 1.33 10.28
N LYS A 43 -4.16 0.40 9.92
CA LYS A 43 -3.45 0.39 8.64
C LYS A 43 -4.38 0.42 7.41
N SER A 44 -5.33 -0.50 7.33
CA SER A 44 -6.31 -0.55 6.23
C SER A 44 -7.25 0.66 6.23
N SER A 45 -7.58 1.19 7.41
CA SER A 45 -8.37 2.43 7.54
C SER A 45 -7.64 3.63 6.96
N LEU A 46 -6.30 3.70 7.14
CA LEU A 46 -5.45 4.73 6.57
C LEU A 46 -5.51 4.69 5.03
N LEU A 47 -5.23 3.52 4.41
CA LEU A 47 -5.27 3.40 2.96
C LEU A 47 -6.67 3.66 2.39
N ASN A 48 -7.72 3.15 3.05
CA ASN A 48 -9.09 3.35 2.60
C ASN A 48 -9.54 4.82 2.72
N ALA A 49 -9.10 5.56 3.74
CA ALA A 49 -9.40 6.99 3.86
C ALA A 49 -8.69 7.79 2.74
N ILE A 50 -7.42 7.49 2.45
CA ILE A 50 -6.66 8.12 1.37
C ILE A 50 -7.29 7.80 0.01
N ALA A 51 -7.76 6.57 -0.21
CA ALA A 51 -8.43 6.16 -1.45
C ALA A 51 -9.88 6.68 -1.59
N GLY A 52 -10.41 7.39 -0.60
CA GLY A 52 -11.79 7.92 -0.62
C GLY A 52 -12.87 6.89 -0.30
N GLY A 53 -12.50 5.69 0.14
CA GLY A 53 -13.44 4.64 0.56
C GLY A 53 -14.06 4.90 1.93
N ILE A 54 -13.43 5.74 2.75
CA ILE A 54 -13.90 6.13 4.08
C ILE A 54 -13.74 7.64 4.23
N ALA A 55 -14.82 8.32 4.64
CA ALA A 55 -14.76 9.73 4.95
C ALA A 55 -14.02 9.98 6.27
N PRO A 56 -12.94 10.79 6.29
CA PRO A 56 -12.27 11.15 7.52
C PRO A 56 -13.14 12.07 8.37
N LYS A 57 -12.92 12.06 9.69
CA LYS A 57 -13.55 12.99 10.62
C LYS A 57 -12.81 14.33 10.66
N PHE A 58 -11.48 14.26 10.64
CA PHE A 58 -10.58 15.42 10.65
C PHE A 58 -9.32 15.13 9.83
N GLY A 59 -8.59 16.19 9.50
CA GLY A 59 -7.33 16.13 8.78
C GLY A 59 -7.47 16.54 7.32
N SER A 60 -6.36 16.44 6.60
CA SER A 60 -6.27 16.66 5.16
C SER A 60 -5.37 15.62 4.51
N ALA A 61 -5.57 15.37 3.22
CA ALA A 61 -4.66 14.57 2.41
C ALA A 61 -4.54 15.17 1.02
N THR A 62 -3.31 15.45 0.60
CA THR A 62 -3.05 15.95 -0.74
C THR A 62 -2.23 14.96 -1.56
N PHE A 63 -2.56 14.81 -2.83
CA PHE A 63 -1.81 14.02 -3.80
C PHE A 63 -1.40 14.91 -4.97
N ALA A 64 -0.10 15.04 -5.20
CA ALA A 64 0.45 15.98 -6.18
C ALA A 64 -0.14 17.41 -6.03
N GLY A 65 -0.28 17.86 -4.77
CA GLY A 65 -0.82 19.18 -4.42
C GLY A 65 -2.35 19.31 -4.51
N LYS A 66 -3.09 18.25 -4.86
CA LYS A 66 -4.56 18.26 -4.92
C LYS A 66 -5.15 17.63 -3.68
N GLU A 67 -6.08 18.32 -3.01
CA GLU A 67 -6.82 17.78 -1.86
C GLU A 67 -7.66 16.57 -2.28
N LEU A 68 -7.61 15.49 -1.48
CA LEU A 68 -8.29 14.23 -1.75
C LEU A 68 -9.62 14.11 -1.00
N PHE A 69 -9.70 14.65 0.21
CA PHE A 69 -10.89 14.47 1.04
C PHE A 69 -12.10 15.19 0.43
N GLY A 70 -13.25 14.48 0.38
CA GLY A 70 -14.42 14.92 -0.35
C GLY A 70 -14.48 14.50 -1.82
N MET A 71 -13.36 13.97 -2.38
CA MET A 71 -13.38 13.36 -3.71
C MET A 71 -13.94 11.94 -3.64
N ARG A 72 -14.64 11.53 -4.70
CA ARG A 72 -15.03 10.12 -4.87
C ARG A 72 -13.84 9.26 -5.28
N PRO A 73 -13.81 7.96 -4.92
CA PRO A 73 -12.71 7.05 -5.23
C PRO A 73 -12.31 7.02 -6.71
N GLU A 74 -13.29 7.08 -7.61
CA GLU A 74 -13.02 7.09 -9.06
C GLU A 74 -12.28 8.35 -9.52
N HIS A 75 -12.48 9.49 -8.86
CA HIS A 75 -11.74 10.73 -9.16
C HIS A 75 -10.31 10.63 -8.63
N ILE A 76 -10.12 10.09 -7.42
CA ILE A 76 -8.80 9.84 -6.84
C ILE A 76 -7.99 8.87 -7.73
N ALA A 77 -8.62 7.79 -8.19
CA ALA A 77 -7.98 6.86 -9.12
C ALA A 77 -7.54 7.55 -10.44
N ARG A 78 -8.33 8.50 -10.94
CA ARG A 78 -7.97 9.29 -12.13
C ARG A 78 -6.79 10.23 -11.91
N LEU A 79 -6.46 10.59 -10.68
CA LEU A 79 -5.24 11.37 -10.39
C LEU A 79 -3.96 10.52 -10.57
N GLY A 80 -4.08 9.19 -10.63
CA GLY A 80 -2.96 8.26 -10.75
C GLY A 80 -2.66 7.53 -9.45
N MET A 81 -3.65 7.29 -8.62
CA MET A 81 -3.54 6.53 -7.38
C MET A 81 -4.31 5.21 -7.52
N SER A 82 -3.70 4.10 -7.11
CA SER A 82 -4.36 2.78 -7.11
C SER A 82 -4.23 2.12 -5.76
N LEU A 83 -5.32 1.52 -5.27
CA LEU A 83 -5.34 0.71 -4.06
C LEU A 83 -5.49 -0.78 -4.43
N ILE A 84 -4.59 -1.60 -3.94
CA ILE A 84 -4.71 -3.06 -3.93
C ILE A 84 -5.13 -3.44 -2.50
N PRO A 85 -6.39 -3.79 -2.28
CA PRO A 85 -6.91 -4.12 -0.95
C PRO A 85 -6.43 -5.49 -0.50
N GLU A 86 -6.54 -5.74 0.81
CA GLU A 86 -6.36 -7.06 1.39
C GLU A 86 -7.27 -8.11 0.68
N GLY A 87 -6.79 -9.34 0.58
CA GLY A 87 -7.56 -10.44 0.00
C GLY A 87 -7.58 -10.45 -1.54
N ARG A 88 -6.68 -9.68 -2.21
CA ARG A 88 -6.43 -9.70 -3.66
C ARG A 88 -7.62 -9.20 -4.50
N GLN A 89 -8.84 -9.55 -4.15
CA GLN A 89 -10.13 -9.17 -4.77
C GLN A 89 -10.11 -9.29 -6.31
N VAL A 90 -9.66 -10.46 -6.81
CA VAL A 90 -9.75 -10.79 -8.23
C VAL A 90 -11.16 -11.28 -8.59
N PHE A 91 -11.61 -11.00 -9.81
CA PHE A 91 -12.86 -11.53 -10.32
C PHE A 91 -12.64 -12.97 -10.79
N SER A 92 -12.95 -13.93 -9.91
CA SER A 92 -12.59 -15.34 -10.07
C SER A 92 -13.17 -16.01 -11.31
N THR A 93 -14.34 -15.58 -11.76
CA THR A 93 -15.03 -16.11 -12.95
C THR A 93 -14.53 -15.52 -14.26
N LEU A 94 -13.89 -14.35 -14.21
CA LEU A 94 -13.28 -13.71 -15.37
C LEU A 94 -11.89 -14.29 -15.64
N SER A 95 -11.48 -14.28 -16.89
CA SER A 95 -10.12 -14.64 -17.28
C SER A 95 -9.08 -13.66 -16.71
N VAL A 96 -7.81 -14.06 -16.69
CA VAL A 96 -6.69 -13.19 -16.33
C VAL A 96 -6.70 -11.91 -17.17
N GLU A 97 -6.87 -12.03 -18.50
CA GLU A 97 -6.91 -10.87 -19.39
C GLU A 97 -8.08 -9.93 -19.08
N GLU A 98 -9.28 -10.46 -18.87
CA GLU A 98 -10.46 -9.65 -18.54
C GLU A 98 -10.26 -8.91 -17.21
N ASN A 99 -9.70 -9.57 -16.20
CA ASN A 99 -9.32 -8.91 -14.95
C ASN A 99 -8.37 -7.74 -15.17
N LEU A 100 -7.34 -7.91 -16.00
CA LEU A 100 -6.39 -6.84 -16.32
C LEU A 100 -7.08 -5.70 -17.07
N ARG A 101 -7.91 -6.00 -18.07
CA ARG A 101 -8.63 -5.00 -18.85
C ARG A 101 -9.57 -4.13 -18.01
N LEU A 102 -10.17 -4.68 -16.94
CA LEU A 102 -10.95 -3.90 -15.99
C LEU A 102 -10.15 -2.78 -15.33
N GLY A 103 -8.84 -2.98 -15.09
CA GLY A 103 -7.97 -1.92 -14.58
C GLY A 103 -7.81 -0.73 -15.55
N ALA A 104 -7.98 -0.95 -16.85
CA ALA A 104 -7.89 0.10 -17.86
C ALA A 104 -9.23 0.80 -18.16
N PHE A 105 -10.35 0.35 -17.56
CA PHE A 105 -11.71 0.80 -17.90
C PHE A 105 -11.89 2.33 -17.88
N MET A 106 -11.16 3.02 -17.04
CA MET A 106 -11.30 4.47 -16.86
C MET A 106 -10.41 5.32 -17.77
N ARG A 107 -9.47 4.73 -18.53
CA ARG A 107 -8.46 5.47 -19.30
C ARG A 107 -7.97 4.72 -20.54
N GLY A 108 -7.98 5.40 -21.69
CA GLY A 108 -7.30 5.01 -22.91
C GLY A 108 -8.21 4.41 -23.98
N GLY A 109 -7.82 4.61 -25.25
CA GLY A 109 -8.41 3.92 -26.39
C GLY A 109 -7.87 2.48 -26.51
N SER A 110 -8.46 1.68 -27.41
CA SER A 110 -8.12 0.26 -27.59
C SER A 110 -6.61 0.01 -27.76
N ALA A 111 -5.93 0.78 -28.61
CA ALA A 111 -4.48 0.63 -28.85
C ALA A 111 -3.63 0.90 -27.60
N GLU A 112 -4.04 1.84 -26.75
CA GLU A 112 -3.35 2.13 -25.49
C GLU A 112 -3.55 1.00 -24.49
N ILE A 113 -4.75 0.45 -24.38
CA ILE A 113 -5.05 -0.70 -23.52
C ILE A 113 -4.21 -1.91 -23.91
N GLU A 114 -4.06 -2.18 -25.22
CA GLU A 114 -3.20 -3.28 -25.71
C GLU A 114 -1.72 -3.07 -25.34
N ARG A 115 -1.20 -1.84 -25.46
CA ARG A 115 0.17 -1.52 -25.05
C ARG A 115 0.40 -1.77 -23.56
N ARG A 116 -0.54 -1.31 -22.70
CA ARG A 116 -0.47 -1.54 -21.24
C ARG A 116 -0.54 -3.03 -20.92
N LEU A 117 -1.45 -3.74 -21.55
CA LEU A 117 -1.60 -5.18 -21.36
C LEU A 117 -0.30 -5.92 -21.73
N ALA A 118 0.30 -5.59 -22.87
CA ALA A 118 1.57 -6.17 -23.29
C ALA A 118 2.69 -5.89 -22.26
N ARG A 119 2.77 -4.65 -21.74
CA ARG A 119 3.73 -4.26 -20.68
C ARG A 119 3.51 -5.04 -19.38
N VAL A 120 2.28 -5.13 -18.89
CA VAL A 120 1.94 -5.92 -17.70
C VAL A 120 2.31 -7.39 -17.89
N MET A 121 2.02 -7.97 -19.07
CA MET A 121 2.38 -9.36 -19.37
C MET A 121 3.89 -9.60 -19.46
N THR A 122 4.71 -8.56 -19.66
CA THR A 122 6.17 -8.66 -19.60
C THR A 122 6.65 -8.78 -18.16
N HIS A 123 6.06 -8.01 -17.23
CA HIS A 123 6.38 -8.12 -15.80
C HIS A 123 5.88 -9.43 -15.16
N PHE A 124 4.84 -10.04 -15.72
CA PHE A 124 4.19 -11.23 -15.18
C PHE A 124 4.10 -12.37 -16.21
N PRO A 125 5.21 -13.07 -16.55
CA PRO A 125 5.21 -14.13 -17.55
C PRO A 125 4.20 -15.26 -17.27
N LYS A 126 4.01 -15.64 -16.00
CA LYS A 126 3.02 -16.65 -15.59
C LYS A 126 1.58 -16.24 -15.89
N LEU A 127 1.25 -14.95 -15.75
CA LEU A 127 -0.07 -14.43 -16.15
C LEU A 127 -0.25 -14.46 -17.68
N LYS A 128 0.83 -14.22 -18.44
CA LYS A 128 0.82 -14.33 -19.88
C LYS A 128 0.48 -15.74 -20.36
N GLU A 129 1.11 -16.75 -19.76
CA GLU A 129 0.84 -18.18 -20.05
C GLU A 129 -0.61 -18.54 -19.72
N ARG A 130 -1.16 -17.98 -18.65
CA ARG A 130 -2.52 -18.24 -18.20
C ARG A 130 -3.55 -17.19 -18.62
N ARG A 131 -3.24 -16.39 -19.63
CA ARG A 131 -4.03 -15.22 -20.07
C ARG A 131 -5.53 -15.49 -20.21
N LYS A 132 -5.88 -16.66 -20.76
CA LYS A 132 -7.27 -17.05 -21.06
C LYS A 132 -7.93 -17.90 -19.96
N TYR A 133 -7.20 -18.24 -18.89
CA TYR A 133 -7.75 -19.06 -17.82
C TYR A 133 -8.53 -18.21 -16.81
N PRO A 134 -9.58 -18.77 -16.19
CA PRO A 134 -10.30 -18.10 -15.11
C PRO A 134 -9.36 -17.75 -13.95
N ALA A 135 -9.45 -16.52 -13.43
CA ALA A 135 -8.57 -16.06 -12.35
C ALA A 135 -8.72 -16.85 -11.06
N GLY A 136 -9.89 -17.49 -10.83
CA GLY A 136 -10.12 -18.37 -9.69
C GLY A 136 -9.28 -19.64 -9.69
N THR A 137 -8.70 -20.03 -10.84
CA THR A 137 -7.83 -21.22 -10.96
C THR A 137 -6.36 -20.93 -10.67
N LEU A 138 -6.02 -19.66 -10.47
CA LEU A 138 -4.67 -19.23 -10.14
C LEU A 138 -4.33 -19.56 -8.67
N SER A 139 -3.04 -19.83 -8.41
CA SER A 139 -2.50 -19.89 -7.06
C SER A 139 -2.63 -18.53 -6.36
N GLY A 140 -2.55 -18.53 -5.03
CA GLY A 140 -2.64 -17.28 -4.26
C GLY A 140 -1.59 -16.23 -4.67
N GLY A 141 -0.36 -16.64 -5.01
CA GLY A 141 0.68 -15.75 -5.51
C GLY A 141 0.37 -15.20 -6.90
N GLU A 142 -0.12 -16.04 -7.81
CA GLU A 142 -0.53 -15.58 -9.14
C GLU A 142 -1.73 -14.62 -9.08
N GLN A 143 -2.68 -14.85 -8.15
CA GLN A 143 -3.76 -13.89 -7.89
C GLN A 143 -3.26 -12.56 -7.35
N GLN A 144 -2.22 -12.56 -6.48
CA GLN A 144 -1.57 -11.34 -6.00
C GLN A 144 -0.88 -10.60 -7.15
N MET A 145 -0.17 -11.31 -8.02
CA MET A 145 0.42 -10.75 -9.23
C MET A 145 -0.65 -10.18 -10.17
N LEU A 146 -1.80 -10.85 -10.30
CA LEU A 146 -2.93 -10.36 -11.08
C LEU A 146 -3.51 -9.05 -10.50
N ALA A 147 -3.65 -8.96 -9.19
CA ALA A 147 -4.12 -7.74 -8.52
C ALA A 147 -3.16 -6.56 -8.75
N ILE A 148 -1.83 -6.80 -8.66
CA ILE A 148 -0.80 -5.80 -8.97
C ILE A 148 -0.87 -5.43 -10.46
N GLY A 149 -0.94 -6.41 -11.35
CA GLY A 149 -1.07 -6.18 -12.79
C GLY A 149 -2.30 -5.35 -13.14
N ARG A 150 -3.45 -5.61 -12.49
CA ARG A 150 -4.68 -4.83 -12.66
C ARG A 150 -4.50 -3.37 -12.21
N ALA A 151 -3.79 -3.14 -11.11
CA ALA A 151 -3.45 -1.79 -10.65
C ALA A 151 -2.54 -1.07 -11.67
N LEU A 152 -1.54 -1.75 -12.23
CA LEU A 152 -0.65 -1.18 -13.26
C LEU A 152 -1.38 -0.77 -14.54
N MET A 153 -2.48 -1.44 -14.89
CA MET A 153 -3.29 -1.06 -16.05
C MET A 153 -3.89 0.35 -15.93
N THR A 154 -4.00 0.92 -14.73
CA THR A 154 -4.43 2.31 -14.51
C THR A 154 -3.33 3.34 -14.83
N GLN A 155 -2.07 2.92 -15.04
CA GLN A 155 -0.86 3.77 -15.12
C GLN A 155 -0.73 4.67 -13.87
N PRO A 156 -0.60 4.09 -12.68
CA PRO A 156 -0.55 4.85 -11.45
C PRO A 156 0.80 5.55 -11.26
N ARG A 157 0.80 6.67 -10.54
CA ARG A 157 2.00 7.28 -9.95
C ARG A 157 2.26 6.72 -8.55
N LEU A 158 1.19 6.33 -7.84
CA LEU A 158 1.24 5.71 -6.52
C LEU A 158 0.39 4.44 -6.50
N ILE A 159 0.98 3.33 -6.07
CA ILE A 159 0.24 2.13 -5.68
C ILE A 159 0.27 2.00 -4.16
N MET A 160 -0.90 1.92 -3.58
CA MET A 160 -1.10 1.55 -2.19
C MET A 160 -1.44 0.05 -2.11
N VAL A 161 -0.73 -0.69 -1.25
CA VAL A 161 -0.91 -2.16 -1.13
C VAL A 161 -1.21 -2.53 0.31
N ASP A 162 -2.33 -3.16 0.54
CA ASP A 162 -2.74 -3.61 1.87
C ASP A 162 -2.38 -5.08 2.07
N GLU A 163 -1.41 -5.34 2.94
CA GLU A 163 -0.92 -6.66 3.35
C GLU A 163 -0.61 -7.63 2.17
N PRO A 164 0.31 -7.27 1.26
CA PRO A 164 0.61 -8.08 0.07
C PRO A 164 1.13 -9.48 0.40
N SER A 165 1.63 -9.71 1.60
CA SER A 165 2.20 -10.99 2.04
C SER A 165 1.19 -11.95 2.66
N LEU A 166 -0.02 -11.48 2.98
CA LEU A 166 -0.98 -12.27 3.75
C LEU A 166 -1.41 -13.55 3.03
N GLY A 167 -1.26 -14.69 3.74
CA GLY A 167 -1.66 -16.00 3.23
C GLY A 167 -0.82 -16.51 2.05
N LEU A 168 0.40 -15.99 1.87
CA LEU A 168 1.36 -16.46 0.87
C LEU A 168 2.54 -17.20 1.50
N ALA A 169 3.06 -18.21 0.79
CA ALA A 169 4.30 -18.87 1.17
C ALA A 169 5.49 -17.87 1.10
N PRO A 170 6.50 -17.98 1.99
CA PRO A 170 7.60 -17.03 2.07
C PRO A 170 8.29 -16.73 0.74
N MET A 171 8.57 -17.76 -0.06
CA MET A 171 9.20 -17.63 -1.38
C MET A 171 8.34 -16.82 -2.37
N ILE A 172 7.02 -16.96 -2.30
CA ILE A 172 6.09 -16.19 -3.15
C ILE A 172 6.04 -14.73 -2.71
N VAL A 173 6.10 -14.49 -1.40
CA VAL A 173 6.18 -13.13 -0.87
C VAL A 173 7.42 -12.42 -1.39
N ASP A 174 8.58 -13.07 -1.33
CA ASP A 174 9.83 -12.50 -1.83
C ASP A 174 9.70 -12.16 -3.33
N GLN A 175 9.08 -13.02 -4.15
CA GLN A 175 8.79 -12.74 -5.55
C GLN A 175 7.91 -11.50 -5.74
N VAL A 176 6.85 -11.34 -4.94
CA VAL A 176 5.97 -10.16 -5.00
C VAL A 176 6.74 -8.88 -4.71
N TYR A 177 7.58 -8.88 -3.66
CA TYR A 177 8.38 -7.71 -3.32
C TYR A 177 9.49 -7.40 -4.34
N GLU A 178 10.12 -8.41 -4.92
CA GLU A 178 11.08 -8.22 -6.02
C GLU A 178 10.39 -7.55 -7.23
N ILE A 179 9.19 -7.98 -7.60
CA ILE A 179 8.41 -7.35 -8.66
C ILE A 179 8.09 -5.88 -8.32
N LEU A 180 7.64 -5.59 -7.10
CA LEU A 180 7.37 -4.21 -6.67
C LEU A 180 8.63 -3.34 -6.72
N ARG A 181 9.79 -3.89 -6.33
CA ARG A 181 11.09 -3.22 -6.44
C ARG A 181 11.48 -2.95 -7.89
N ASP A 182 11.30 -3.92 -8.78
CA ASP A 182 11.59 -3.76 -10.20
C ASP A 182 10.68 -2.70 -10.85
N LEU A 183 9.39 -2.69 -10.53
CA LEU A 183 8.44 -1.67 -10.97
C LEU A 183 8.84 -0.26 -10.48
N ARG A 184 9.32 -0.14 -9.24
CA ARG A 184 9.88 1.12 -8.74
C ARG A 184 11.08 1.56 -9.56
N ARG A 185 12.05 0.66 -9.78
CA ARG A 185 13.30 0.97 -10.49
C ARG A 185 13.07 1.31 -11.96
N ASP A 186 12.26 0.51 -12.65
CA ASP A 186 12.10 0.57 -14.11
C ASP A 186 11.01 1.58 -14.54
N ASP A 187 9.99 1.75 -13.70
CA ASP A 187 8.82 2.57 -13.99
C ASP A 187 8.73 3.85 -13.14
N GLY A 188 9.65 4.04 -12.19
CA GLY A 188 9.62 5.18 -11.26
C GLY A 188 8.41 5.16 -10.31
N LEU A 189 7.83 3.98 -10.06
CA LEU A 189 6.61 3.82 -9.28
C LEU A 189 6.83 4.19 -7.81
N THR A 190 5.91 4.95 -7.23
CA THR A 190 5.84 5.22 -5.79
C THR A 190 4.97 4.18 -5.11
N LEU A 191 5.38 3.72 -3.92
CA LEU A 191 4.69 2.65 -3.19
C LEU A 191 4.38 3.06 -1.75
N LEU A 192 3.15 2.80 -1.30
CA LEU A 192 2.76 2.84 0.10
C LEU A 192 2.21 1.46 0.49
N ILE A 193 2.91 0.75 1.38
CA ILE A 193 2.64 -0.65 1.67
C ILE A 193 2.29 -0.81 3.16
N ASN A 194 1.13 -1.37 3.46
CA ASN A 194 0.81 -1.84 4.80
C ASN A 194 1.33 -3.26 5.01
N GLU A 195 1.97 -3.51 6.14
CA GLU A 195 2.48 -4.84 6.51
C GLU A 195 2.40 -5.10 8.02
N GLN A 196 2.41 -6.39 8.38
CA GLN A 196 2.59 -6.81 9.78
C GLN A 196 4.06 -7.11 10.08
N SER A 197 4.81 -7.67 9.13
CA SER A 197 6.18 -8.13 9.33
C SER A 197 7.19 -6.99 9.24
N SER A 198 7.70 -6.55 10.40
CA SER A 198 8.77 -5.53 10.45
C SER A 198 10.07 -5.97 9.76
N LYS A 199 10.46 -7.26 9.89
CA LYS A 199 11.68 -7.79 9.25
C LYS A 199 11.65 -7.68 7.73
N ARG A 200 10.47 -7.85 7.12
CA ARG A 200 10.31 -7.79 5.67
C ARG A 200 10.43 -6.37 5.16
N VAL A 201 9.74 -5.44 5.81
CA VAL A 201 9.73 -4.05 5.36
C VAL A 201 11.11 -3.40 5.41
N LEU A 202 11.96 -3.77 6.37
CA LEU A 202 13.34 -3.29 6.48
C LEU A 202 14.18 -3.58 5.24
N LYS A 203 13.86 -4.64 4.49
CA LYS A 203 14.61 -5.03 3.28
C LYS A 203 14.22 -4.20 2.05
N TYR A 204 12.99 -3.67 2.02
CA TYR A 204 12.42 -3.11 0.79
C TYR A 204 11.99 -1.65 0.91
N ALA A 205 11.76 -1.14 2.13
CA ALA A 205 11.33 0.22 2.37
C ALA A 205 12.49 1.23 2.39
N ASP A 206 12.19 2.46 2.02
CA ASP A 206 13.07 3.61 2.29
C ASP A 206 12.71 4.25 3.64
N ARG A 207 11.40 4.34 3.94
CA ARG A 207 10.84 4.92 5.16
C ARG A 207 9.80 3.98 5.77
N ILE A 208 9.77 3.96 7.10
CA ILE A 208 8.86 3.11 7.88
C ILE A 208 8.10 3.97 8.88
N TYR A 209 6.79 3.81 8.90
CA TYR A 209 5.90 4.27 9.95
C TYR A 209 5.44 3.09 10.78
N VAL A 210 5.52 3.18 12.11
CA VAL A 210 4.91 2.20 13.02
C VAL A 210 3.59 2.75 13.53
N LEU A 211 2.49 2.12 13.15
CA LEU A 211 1.13 2.47 13.57
C LEU A 211 0.67 1.52 14.66
N ARG A 212 0.19 2.06 15.80
CA ARG A 212 -0.36 1.29 16.90
C ARG A 212 -1.48 2.05 17.60
N GLY A 213 -2.64 1.39 17.74
CA GLY A 213 -3.82 1.98 18.35
C GLY A 213 -4.30 3.26 17.67
N GLY A 214 -4.20 3.29 16.33
CA GLY A 214 -4.61 4.43 15.50
C GLY A 214 -3.68 5.64 15.55
N ILE A 215 -2.45 5.51 16.06
CA ILE A 215 -1.48 6.61 16.21
C ILE A 215 -0.14 6.17 15.62
N VAL A 216 0.56 7.07 14.93
CA VAL A 216 1.95 6.87 14.52
C VAL A 216 2.84 6.94 15.76
N ARG A 217 3.59 5.87 16.01
CA ARG A 217 4.48 5.74 17.18
C ARG A 217 5.94 5.94 16.82
N LEU A 218 6.30 5.71 15.58
CA LEU A 218 7.65 5.86 15.06
C LEU A 218 7.58 6.22 13.58
N GLU A 219 8.44 7.12 13.17
CA GLU A 219 8.78 7.40 11.77
C GLU A 219 10.30 7.46 11.67
N ASP A 220 10.91 6.69 10.79
CA ASP A 220 12.32 6.83 10.44
C ASP A 220 12.65 6.16 9.10
N SER A 221 13.85 6.41 8.59
CA SER A 221 14.36 5.70 7.42
C SER A 221 14.64 4.22 7.76
N ALA A 222 14.41 3.33 6.80
CA ALA A 222 14.70 1.90 6.99
C ALA A 222 16.19 1.66 7.30
N GLU A 223 17.09 2.50 6.78
CA GLU A 223 18.52 2.45 7.06
C GLU A 223 18.83 2.61 8.56
N ARG A 224 18.19 3.57 9.24
CA ARG A 224 18.36 3.80 10.68
C ARG A 224 17.70 2.76 11.55
N LEU A 225 16.74 2.03 11.00
CA LEU A 225 15.96 1.02 11.73
C LEU A 225 16.46 -0.42 11.50
N GLN A 226 17.64 -0.61 10.89
CA GLN A 226 18.15 -1.93 10.48
C GLN A 226 18.28 -2.95 11.61
N ASP A 227 18.54 -2.52 12.85
CA ASP A 227 18.58 -3.40 14.01
C ASP A 227 17.19 -3.94 14.42
N GLY A 228 16.12 -3.28 13.96
CA GLY A 228 14.73 -3.63 14.23
C GLY A 228 14.27 -3.37 15.69
N ALA A 229 15.15 -3.01 16.59
CA ALA A 229 14.82 -2.85 18.02
C ALA A 229 13.84 -1.69 18.24
N ALA A 230 14.04 -0.54 17.57
CA ALA A 230 13.15 0.60 17.66
C ALA A 230 11.74 0.27 17.14
N ILE A 231 11.66 -0.49 16.03
CA ILE A 231 10.39 -0.94 15.47
C ILE A 231 9.66 -1.86 16.47
N LEU A 232 10.37 -2.83 17.06
CA LEU A 232 9.79 -3.75 18.04
C LEU A 232 9.30 -3.01 19.27
N ASN A 233 10.08 -2.05 19.77
CA ASN A 233 9.67 -1.22 20.92
C ASN A 233 8.40 -0.40 20.60
N ALA A 234 8.33 0.24 19.44
CA ALA A 234 7.16 0.99 19.01
C ALA A 234 5.94 0.06 18.77
N TYR A 235 6.19 -1.14 18.22
CA TYR A 235 5.17 -2.14 17.92
C TYR A 235 4.54 -2.73 19.20
N PHE A 236 5.37 -3.11 20.20
CA PHE A 236 4.90 -3.71 21.45
C PHE A 236 4.68 -2.69 22.58
N GLY A 237 5.22 -1.49 22.47
CA GLY A 237 5.06 -0.42 23.46
C GLY A 237 5.98 -0.54 24.66
N PHE A 238 7.14 -1.17 24.54
CA PHE A 238 8.11 -1.31 25.63
C PHE A 238 8.90 -0.03 25.96
N GLY A 239 8.58 1.12 25.38
CA GLY A 239 9.39 2.34 25.39
C GLY A 239 8.98 3.46 26.33
N HIS A 240 8.27 3.21 27.47
CA HIS A 240 7.90 4.28 28.44
C HIS A 240 8.17 3.93 29.90
N ALA A 241 9.18 3.11 30.21
CA ALA A 241 9.52 2.77 31.60
C ALA A 241 10.86 3.37 32.13
N ALA A 242 11.40 4.43 31.47
CA ALA A 242 12.70 4.98 31.95
C ALA A 242 12.76 6.51 31.93
N ALA A 243 11.72 7.21 32.44
CA ALA A 243 11.82 8.67 32.63
C ALA A 243 11.07 9.19 33.86
N ASN A 244 10.80 8.38 34.90
CA ASN A 244 10.32 8.89 36.19
C ASN A 244 10.80 8.02 37.38
N ALA A 245 12.11 7.93 37.56
CA ALA A 245 12.70 7.46 38.84
C ALA A 245 13.83 8.43 39.21
N GLY A 246 13.44 9.60 39.69
CA GLY A 246 14.36 10.63 40.17
C GLY A 246 13.61 11.68 40.98
N VAL A 247 13.06 11.29 42.17
CA VAL A 247 12.80 12.26 43.20
C VAL A 247 13.67 11.81 44.42
N PRO A 248 14.69 12.57 44.77
CA PRO A 248 15.36 12.36 46.05
C PRO A 248 14.53 12.91 47.22
N ALA A 249 14.71 12.28 48.38
CA ALA A 249 14.10 12.57 49.66
C ALA A 249 14.30 14.02 50.16
#